data_352add4abe1ef60c69ae7d8fe3c6f53e
#
_entry.id   352add4abe1ef60c69ae7d8fe3c6f53e
#
_cell.length_a   1.000
_cell.length_b   1.000
_cell.length_c   1.000
_cell.angle_alpha   90.00
_cell.angle_beta   90.00
_cell.angle_gamma   90.00
#
_symmetry.space_group_name_H-M   'P 1'
#
loop_
_entity.id
_entity.type
_entity.pdbx_description
1 polymer ?
#
loop_
_entity_poly.entity_id
_entity_poly.type
_entity_poly.pdbx_seq_one_letter_code
_entity_poly.pdbx_strand_id
1 'polypeptide(L)'
;MNSQEATRLRAELLNVAQNWRPDDKPTQPTDIFFPPAHVRALALDRPLVIGMRGAGKSFWSEVLTNESLLPALSKVVKGFEKLRFVGSIRWDQAALSTRLPDRIHLEELQGSLEPRVLWLALVLNELRPLCEARGVVIGMPNPTSDGGWTEALRWAGLNRDALTRSLEQLNSALSQSSEVALVVFDALDRMQGQLAHSVDYLRGLLQFLLDARQLKGLRFKVFLREDMTNMPNVLSFPDASKLVNEAVHLKWTREDIYALHWHKLAQGSPGFQKLLSDTFGPPQLQSGDGYWHEVLTQSSPDAVKLTELLKLLAPPYMGS
;
A
#
# COMPACT_ATOMS: atom_id res chain seq x y z
N MET A 1 7.45 -3.34 40.28
CA MET A 1 8.58 -2.58 39.69
C MET A 1 9.18 -1.67 40.74
N ASN A 2 10.48 -1.77 40.98
CA ASN A 2 11.17 -0.91 41.91
C ASN A 2 11.67 0.40 41.21
N SER A 3 12.16 1.40 41.99
CA SER A 3 12.58 2.70 41.44
C SER A 3 13.72 2.60 40.42
N GLN A 4 14.63 1.65 40.60
CA GLN A 4 15.77 1.46 39.71
C GLN A 4 15.36 0.80 38.37
N GLU A 5 14.44 -0.16 38.42
CA GLU A 5 13.82 -0.75 37.22
C GLU A 5 13.01 0.28 36.43
N ALA A 6 12.24 1.15 37.11
CA ALA A 6 11.52 2.21 36.45
C ALA A 6 12.45 3.23 35.75
N THR A 7 13.57 3.58 36.38
CA THR A 7 14.56 4.49 35.79
C THR A 7 15.19 3.88 34.55
N ARG A 8 15.59 2.61 34.61
CA ARG A 8 16.15 1.88 33.47
C ARG A 8 15.15 1.80 32.31
N LEU A 9 13.90 1.45 32.60
CA LEU A 9 12.86 1.33 31.60
C LEU A 9 12.58 2.68 30.90
N ARG A 10 12.54 3.78 31.65
CA ARG A 10 12.42 5.13 31.08
C ARG A 10 13.56 5.46 30.11
N ALA A 11 14.78 5.12 30.46
CA ALA A 11 15.93 5.33 29.58
C ALA A 11 15.82 4.51 28.28
N GLU A 12 15.38 3.25 28.36
CA GLU A 12 15.12 2.41 27.18
C GLU A 12 14.04 3.02 26.29
N LEU A 13 12.90 3.47 26.84
CA LEU A 13 11.81 4.07 26.10
C LEU A 13 12.20 5.38 25.42
N LEU A 14 12.98 6.23 26.11
CA LEU A 14 13.51 7.45 25.52
C LEU A 14 14.44 7.18 24.35
N ASN A 15 15.31 6.17 24.46
CA ASN A 15 16.19 5.77 23.37
C ASN A 15 15.39 5.30 22.14
N VAL A 16 14.36 4.49 22.34
CA VAL A 16 13.46 4.06 21.25
C VAL A 16 12.80 5.26 20.58
N ALA A 17 12.21 6.17 21.38
CA ALA A 17 11.53 7.34 20.87
C ALA A 17 12.44 8.28 20.07
N GLN A 18 13.70 8.43 20.48
CA GLN A 18 14.71 9.27 19.79
C GLN A 18 15.19 8.64 18.47
N ASN A 19 15.24 7.32 18.39
CA ASN A 19 15.76 6.60 17.23
C ASN A 19 14.67 6.18 16.23
N TRP A 20 13.39 6.22 16.63
CA TRP A 20 12.30 5.88 15.74
C TRP A 20 12.10 6.92 14.65
N ARG A 21 12.07 6.46 13.40
CA ARG A 21 11.73 7.28 12.23
C ARG A 21 10.42 6.78 11.62
N PRO A 22 9.42 7.66 11.44
CA PRO A 22 8.15 7.27 10.84
C PRO A 22 8.25 6.71 9.41
N ASP A 23 9.32 7.08 8.70
CA ASP A 23 9.56 6.70 7.30
C ASP A 23 10.37 5.39 7.16
N ASP A 24 10.72 4.72 8.28
CA ASP A 24 11.43 3.46 8.24
C ASP A 24 10.57 2.40 7.54
N LYS A 25 11.17 1.75 6.53
CA LYS A 25 10.52 0.68 5.79
C LYS A 25 10.44 -0.58 6.64
N PRO A 26 9.31 -1.28 6.64
CA PRO A 26 9.19 -2.54 7.36
C PRO A 26 10.06 -3.61 6.68
N THR A 27 10.91 -4.27 7.46
CA THR A 27 11.79 -5.35 7.00
C THR A 27 11.33 -6.72 7.46
N GLN A 28 10.58 -6.78 8.53
CA GLN A 28 10.04 -8.01 9.12
C GLN A 28 8.57 -7.82 9.53
N PRO A 29 7.82 -8.93 9.64
CA PRO A 29 6.39 -8.88 10.00
C PRO A 29 6.09 -8.16 11.30
N THR A 30 6.99 -8.25 12.26
CA THR A 30 6.88 -7.57 13.56
C THR A 30 6.96 -6.05 13.46
N ASP A 31 7.51 -5.49 12.37
CA ASP A 31 7.58 -4.05 12.15
C ASP A 31 6.24 -3.44 11.78
N ILE A 32 5.26 -4.29 11.44
CA ILE A 32 3.96 -3.86 10.93
C ILE A 32 2.96 -3.82 12.07
N PHE A 33 2.39 -2.65 12.30
CA PHE A 33 1.17 -2.49 13.07
C PHE A 33 -0.03 -2.44 12.12
N PHE A 34 -1.07 -3.22 12.38
CA PHE A 34 -2.27 -3.34 11.53
C PHE A 34 -3.49 -2.69 12.18
N PRO A 35 -3.78 -1.39 11.99
CA PRO A 35 -5.04 -0.83 12.45
C PRO A 35 -6.21 -1.55 11.78
N PRO A 36 -7.31 -1.86 12.50
CA PRO A 36 -8.43 -2.62 11.94
C PRO A 36 -9.00 -2.01 10.67
N ALA A 37 -9.06 -0.69 10.58
CA ALA A 37 -9.51 0.03 9.38
C ALA A 37 -8.55 -0.16 8.19
N HIS A 38 -7.25 -0.34 8.44
CA HIS A 38 -6.24 -0.48 7.40
C HIS A 38 -6.16 -1.90 6.84
N VAL A 39 -6.46 -2.94 7.63
CA VAL A 39 -6.53 -4.33 7.14
C VAL A 39 -7.46 -4.45 5.93
N ARG A 40 -8.59 -3.74 5.96
CA ARG A 40 -9.53 -3.70 4.84
C ARG A 40 -8.91 -3.09 3.58
N ALA A 41 -7.99 -2.15 3.72
CA ALA A 41 -7.29 -1.53 2.59
C ALA A 41 -6.34 -2.51 1.88
N LEU A 42 -5.89 -3.56 2.57
CA LEU A 42 -5.02 -4.59 2.00
C LEU A 42 -5.79 -5.65 1.20
N ALA A 43 -7.10 -5.80 1.43
CA ALA A 43 -7.91 -6.81 0.76
C ALA A 43 -7.82 -6.69 -0.78
N LEU A 44 -7.60 -7.82 -1.46
CA LEU A 44 -7.34 -7.86 -2.91
C LEU A 44 -8.53 -7.41 -3.76
N ASP A 45 -9.73 -7.46 -3.23
CA ASP A 45 -10.98 -7.00 -3.87
C ASP A 45 -11.25 -5.50 -3.69
N ARG A 46 -10.37 -4.78 -2.99
CA ARG A 46 -10.46 -3.33 -2.76
C ARG A 46 -9.42 -2.60 -3.61
N PRO A 47 -9.76 -2.22 -4.85
CA PRO A 47 -8.79 -1.68 -5.79
C PRO A 47 -8.37 -0.25 -5.49
N LEU A 48 -9.22 0.56 -4.85
CA LEU A 48 -8.95 1.96 -4.56
C LEU A 48 -8.82 2.20 -3.05
N VAL A 49 -7.68 2.74 -2.66
CA VAL A 49 -7.37 3.14 -1.29
C VAL A 49 -7.08 4.65 -1.26
N ILE A 50 -7.87 5.37 -0.51
CA ILE A 50 -7.80 6.84 -0.41
C ILE A 50 -7.29 7.22 0.97
N GLY A 51 -6.43 8.21 1.05
CA GLY A 51 -5.97 8.72 2.34
C GLY A 51 -5.33 10.09 2.24
N MET A 52 -5.39 10.84 3.33
CA MET A 52 -4.70 12.12 3.45
C MET A 52 -3.19 11.96 3.35
N ARG A 53 -2.47 13.06 3.22
CA ARG A 53 -1.00 13.05 3.33
C ARG A 53 -0.62 12.54 4.72
N GLY A 54 0.35 11.61 4.79
CA GLY A 54 0.76 10.99 6.07
C GLY A 54 -0.12 9.84 6.55
N ALA A 55 -1.20 9.46 5.84
CA ALA A 55 -2.08 8.36 6.25
C ALA A 55 -1.46 6.95 6.13
N GLY A 56 -0.22 6.81 5.68
CA GLY A 56 0.47 5.53 5.56
C GLY A 56 0.32 4.83 4.20
N LYS A 57 -0.13 5.55 3.13
CA LYS A 57 -0.28 4.96 1.78
C LYS A 57 0.99 4.30 1.27
N SER A 58 2.11 5.01 1.28
CA SER A 58 3.39 4.49 0.79
C SER A 58 3.95 3.39 1.69
N PHE A 59 3.67 3.42 2.99
CA PHE A 59 3.98 2.32 3.90
C PHE A 59 3.26 1.03 3.47
N TRP A 60 1.95 1.11 3.23
CA TRP A 60 1.18 -0.06 2.79
C TRP A 60 1.53 -0.52 1.38
N SER A 61 1.88 0.41 0.49
CA SER A 61 2.44 0.07 -0.83
C SER A 61 3.73 -0.74 -0.68
N GLU A 62 4.64 -0.31 0.19
CA GLU A 62 5.89 -1.01 0.46
C GLU A 62 5.66 -2.39 1.10
N VAL A 63 4.75 -2.48 2.09
CA VAL A 63 4.36 -3.76 2.72
C VAL A 63 3.83 -4.75 1.68
N LEU A 64 3.00 -4.30 0.74
CA LEU A 64 2.41 -5.16 -0.29
C LEU A 64 3.42 -5.63 -1.33
N THR A 65 4.46 -4.82 -1.61
CA THR A 65 5.47 -5.12 -2.64
C THR A 65 6.72 -5.78 -2.09
N ASN A 66 6.81 -5.95 -0.78
CA ASN A 66 7.91 -6.64 -0.14
C ASN A 66 7.62 -8.15 -0.04
N GLU A 67 8.25 -8.95 -0.89
CA GLU A 67 8.05 -10.40 -0.94
C GLU A 67 8.29 -11.10 0.40
N SER A 68 9.22 -10.60 1.22
CA SER A 68 9.52 -11.19 2.53
C SER A 68 8.37 -11.09 3.53
N LEU A 69 7.45 -10.14 3.32
CA LEU A 69 6.30 -9.89 4.18
C LEU A 69 5.02 -10.62 3.73
N LEU A 70 4.96 -11.10 2.49
CA LEU A 70 3.78 -11.77 1.94
C LEU A 70 3.31 -12.99 2.74
N PRO A 71 4.20 -13.86 3.28
CA PRO A 71 3.78 -14.98 4.13
C PRO A 71 3.09 -14.55 5.43
N ALA A 72 3.47 -13.41 5.99
CA ALA A 72 2.81 -12.86 7.16
C ALA A 72 1.46 -12.22 6.81
N LEU A 73 1.40 -11.51 5.69
CA LEU A 73 0.15 -10.93 5.18
C LEU A 73 -0.89 -12.00 4.86
N SER A 74 -0.49 -13.17 4.38
CA SER A 74 -1.41 -14.28 4.09
C SER A 74 -2.16 -14.80 5.31
N LYS A 75 -1.65 -14.56 6.52
CA LYS A 75 -2.31 -14.91 7.78
C LYS A 75 -3.38 -13.89 8.19
N VAL A 76 -3.25 -12.66 7.72
CA VAL A 76 -4.13 -11.52 8.09
C VAL A 76 -5.11 -11.19 6.99
N VAL A 77 -4.69 -11.31 5.73
CA VAL A 77 -5.48 -10.90 4.56
C VAL A 77 -5.85 -12.11 3.71
N LYS A 78 -7.14 -12.38 3.61
CA LYS A 78 -7.66 -13.50 2.82
C LYS A 78 -7.32 -13.33 1.33
N GLY A 79 -6.87 -14.43 0.71
CA GLY A 79 -6.55 -14.48 -0.72
C GLY A 79 -5.07 -14.28 -1.04
N PHE A 80 -4.25 -13.85 -0.07
CA PHE A 80 -2.81 -13.69 -0.26
C PHE A 80 -2.08 -15.02 -0.45
N GLU A 81 -2.64 -16.11 -0.01
CA GLU A 81 -2.12 -17.47 -0.24
C GLU A 81 -2.06 -17.84 -1.74
N LYS A 82 -2.89 -17.17 -2.57
CA LYS A 82 -2.94 -17.34 -4.03
C LYS A 82 -1.99 -16.40 -4.78
N LEU A 83 -1.39 -15.45 -4.09
CA LEU A 83 -0.55 -14.43 -4.70
C LEU A 83 0.78 -15.05 -5.16
N ARG A 84 1.13 -14.85 -6.44
CA ARG A 84 2.35 -15.39 -7.06
C ARG A 84 3.27 -14.31 -7.60
N PHE A 85 2.75 -13.13 -7.80
CA PHE A 85 3.50 -12.02 -8.33
C PHE A 85 2.95 -10.70 -7.77
N VAL A 86 3.84 -9.81 -7.40
CA VAL A 86 3.49 -8.43 -7.05
C VAL A 86 4.36 -7.47 -7.83
N GLY A 87 3.73 -6.70 -8.70
CA GLY A 87 4.36 -5.60 -9.42
C GLY A 87 4.10 -4.26 -8.74
N SER A 88 4.95 -3.27 -9.04
CA SER A 88 4.86 -1.93 -8.47
C SER A 88 5.10 -0.85 -9.52
N ILE A 89 4.11 0.00 -9.70
CA ILE A 89 4.20 1.21 -10.55
C ILE A 89 4.21 2.42 -9.63
N ARG A 90 5.41 2.97 -9.41
CA ARG A 90 5.64 4.10 -8.50
C ARG A 90 6.19 5.29 -9.26
N TRP A 91 5.44 6.38 -9.29
CA TRP A 91 5.80 7.57 -10.07
C TRP A 91 6.95 8.38 -9.48
N ASP A 92 7.35 8.13 -8.22
CA ASP A 92 8.50 8.76 -7.59
C ASP A 92 9.86 8.32 -8.18
N GLN A 93 9.87 7.22 -8.92
CA GLN A 93 11.06 6.66 -9.56
C GLN A 93 11.17 7.04 -11.04
N ALA A 94 10.16 7.67 -11.63
CA ALA A 94 10.12 7.96 -13.07
C ALA A 94 11.26 8.87 -13.55
N ALA A 95 11.74 9.78 -12.72
CA ALA A 95 12.77 10.74 -13.12
C ALA A 95 14.18 10.15 -13.29
N LEU A 96 14.45 8.96 -12.73
CA LEU A 96 15.78 8.34 -12.73
C LEU A 96 15.76 6.87 -13.18
N SER A 97 14.62 6.37 -13.63
CA SER A 97 14.41 4.96 -13.95
C SER A 97 13.88 4.79 -15.37
N THR A 98 14.47 3.87 -16.12
CA THR A 98 13.92 3.40 -17.42
C THR A 98 12.63 2.59 -17.27
N ARG A 99 12.19 2.32 -16.06
CA ARG A 99 10.97 1.53 -15.78
C ARG A 99 9.67 2.23 -16.14
N LEU A 100 9.64 3.57 -16.10
CA LEU A 100 8.45 4.37 -16.41
C LEU A 100 8.82 5.44 -17.45
N PRO A 101 7.85 5.84 -18.28
CA PRO A 101 8.06 6.97 -19.18
C PRO A 101 8.23 8.25 -18.36
N ASP A 102 9.18 9.05 -18.74
CA ASP A 102 9.37 10.39 -18.18
C ASP A 102 8.39 11.41 -18.81
N ARG A 103 8.50 12.65 -18.37
CA ARG A 103 7.68 13.76 -18.86
C ARG A 103 7.83 13.96 -20.38
N ILE A 104 9.04 13.84 -20.92
CA ILE A 104 9.31 14.11 -22.34
C ILE A 104 8.58 13.09 -23.21
N HIS A 105 8.67 11.80 -22.87
CA HIS A 105 7.96 10.74 -23.58
C HIS A 105 6.44 10.96 -23.61
N LEU A 106 5.86 11.44 -22.52
CA LEU A 106 4.41 11.67 -22.41
C LEU A 106 3.97 12.95 -23.13
N GLU A 107 4.79 14.00 -23.13
CA GLU A 107 4.53 15.23 -23.89
C GLU A 107 4.60 15.00 -25.40
N GLU A 108 5.56 14.20 -25.87
CA GLU A 108 5.67 13.82 -27.30
C GLU A 108 4.44 13.07 -27.83
N LEU A 109 3.77 12.34 -26.97
CA LEU A 109 2.60 11.52 -27.32
C LEU A 109 1.27 12.17 -26.93
N GLN A 110 1.32 13.43 -26.49
CA GLN A 110 0.14 14.17 -26.09
C GLN A 110 -0.89 14.23 -27.22
N GLY A 111 -2.15 13.89 -26.92
CA GLY A 111 -3.23 13.87 -27.89
C GLY A 111 -3.27 12.66 -28.83
N SER A 112 -2.20 11.88 -28.91
CA SER A 112 -2.15 10.66 -29.73
C SER A 112 -2.30 9.37 -28.91
N LEU A 113 -2.06 9.42 -27.59
CA LEU A 113 -2.17 8.29 -26.69
C LEU A 113 -3.35 8.45 -25.74
N GLU A 114 -4.32 7.54 -25.81
CA GLU A 114 -5.43 7.50 -24.86
C GLU A 114 -4.88 7.18 -23.44
N PRO A 115 -5.26 7.95 -22.39
CA PRO A 115 -4.76 7.72 -21.02
C PRO A 115 -4.93 6.29 -20.49
N ARG A 116 -6.03 5.60 -20.84
CA ARG A 116 -6.22 4.18 -20.45
C ARG A 116 -5.21 3.24 -21.12
N VAL A 117 -4.83 3.52 -22.36
CA VAL A 117 -3.82 2.73 -23.09
C VAL A 117 -2.45 2.89 -22.45
N LEU A 118 -2.10 4.09 -21.98
CA LEU A 118 -0.90 4.29 -21.19
C LEU A 118 -0.84 3.32 -20.00
N TRP A 119 -1.89 3.29 -19.18
CA TRP A 119 -1.90 2.43 -17.99
C TRP A 119 -1.87 0.94 -18.34
N LEU A 120 -2.57 0.53 -19.39
CA LEU A 120 -2.51 -0.84 -19.89
C LEU A 120 -1.09 -1.23 -20.33
N ALA A 121 -0.39 -0.34 -21.03
CA ALA A 121 1.00 -0.55 -21.46
C ALA A 121 1.95 -0.65 -20.26
N LEU A 122 1.82 0.25 -19.27
CA LEU A 122 2.61 0.22 -18.05
C LEU A 122 2.39 -1.07 -17.26
N VAL A 123 1.14 -1.49 -17.09
CA VAL A 123 0.77 -2.73 -16.41
C VAL A 123 1.36 -3.94 -17.11
N LEU A 124 1.23 -4.05 -18.43
CA LEU A 124 1.77 -5.18 -19.17
C LEU A 124 3.30 -5.18 -19.17
N ASN A 125 3.93 -4.01 -19.17
CA ASN A 125 5.38 -3.95 -19.03
C ASN A 125 5.84 -4.43 -17.65
N GLU A 126 5.14 -4.06 -16.59
CA GLU A 126 5.40 -4.55 -15.22
C GLU A 126 5.16 -6.06 -15.09
N LEU A 127 4.13 -6.58 -15.77
CA LEU A 127 3.79 -8.00 -15.79
C LEU A 127 4.60 -8.82 -16.82
N ARG A 128 5.52 -8.22 -17.58
CA ARG A 128 6.29 -8.88 -18.65
C ARG A 128 6.97 -10.17 -18.20
N PRO A 129 7.69 -10.22 -17.06
CA PRO A 129 8.31 -11.46 -16.60
C PRO A 129 7.29 -12.57 -16.34
N LEU A 130 6.12 -12.20 -15.83
CA LEU A 130 5.04 -13.17 -15.58
C LEU A 130 4.38 -13.64 -16.89
N CYS A 131 4.21 -12.75 -17.87
CA CYS A 131 3.73 -13.09 -19.20
C CYS A 131 4.66 -14.10 -19.87
N GLU A 132 5.97 -13.85 -19.85
CA GLU A 132 7.00 -14.73 -20.39
C GLU A 132 6.96 -16.12 -19.72
N ALA A 133 6.88 -16.16 -18.37
CA ALA A 133 6.77 -17.41 -17.62
C ALA A 133 5.49 -18.20 -17.92
N ARG A 134 4.45 -17.56 -18.46
CA ARG A 134 3.16 -18.16 -18.82
C ARG A 134 2.97 -18.36 -20.34
N GLY A 135 3.99 -18.06 -21.13
CA GLY A 135 3.91 -18.17 -22.60
C GLY A 135 2.97 -17.15 -23.24
N VAL A 136 2.65 -16.04 -22.54
CA VAL A 136 1.85 -14.95 -23.08
C VAL A 136 2.76 -13.94 -23.79
N VAL A 137 2.52 -13.74 -25.07
CA VAL A 137 3.31 -12.81 -25.87
C VAL A 137 2.74 -11.39 -25.73
N ILE A 138 3.59 -10.47 -25.28
CA ILE A 138 3.31 -9.03 -25.34
C ILE A 138 3.98 -8.51 -26.61
N GLY A 139 3.18 -8.13 -27.62
CA GLY A 139 3.73 -7.60 -28.88
C GLY A 139 4.36 -6.21 -28.74
N MET A 140 4.16 -5.53 -27.63
CA MET A 140 4.73 -4.21 -27.35
C MET A 140 6.27 -4.30 -27.20
N PRO A 141 7.04 -3.47 -27.89
CA PRO A 141 8.49 -3.37 -27.70
C PRO A 141 8.86 -3.21 -26.23
N ASN A 142 9.97 -3.79 -25.83
CA ASN A 142 10.46 -3.64 -24.46
C ASN A 142 11.11 -2.25 -24.31
N PRO A 143 10.57 -1.35 -23.45
CA PRO A 143 11.12 0.01 -23.32
C PRO A 143 12.57 0.07 -22.83
N THR A 144 13.08 -1.01 -22.25
CA THR A 144 14.46 -1.05 -21.74
C THR A 144 15.47 -1.49 -22.79
N SER A 145 15.04 -2.13 -23.89
CA SER A 145 15.92 -2.68 -24.93
C SER A 145 15.61 -2.16 -26.33
N ASP A 146 14.35 -1.83 -26.64
CA ASP A 146 13.88 -1.66 -28.02
C ASP A 146 13.34 -0.24 -28.29
N GLY A 147 14.19 0.76 -28.38
CA GLY A 147 13.80 2.12 -28.78
C GLY A 147 13.13 2.98 -27.70
N GLY A 148 13.08 2.48 -26.47
CA GLY A 148 12.59 3.24 -25.31
C GLY A 148 11.07 3.36 -25.22
N TRP A 149 10.63 4.21 -24.28
CA TRP A 149 9.21 4.39 -23.99
C TRP A 149 8.41 5.04 -25.11
N THR A 150 9.00 5.98 -25.86
CA THR A 150 8.29 6.64 -26.98
C THR A 150 7.82 5.62 -28.02
N GLU A 151 8.70 4.68 -28.41
CA GLU A 151 8.34 3.64 -29.39
C GLU A 151 7.30 2.66 -28.81
N ALA A 152 7.54 2.19 -27.58
CA ALA A 152 6.60 1.26 -26.91
C ALA A 152 5.20 1.86 -26.78
N LEU A 153 5.08 3.12 -26.36
CA LEU A 153 3.80 3.79 -26.19
C LEU A 153 3.13 4.16 -27.52
N ARG A 154 3.92 4.51 -28.54
CA ARG A 154 3.39 4.72 -29.90
C ARG A 154 2.81 3.43 -30.45
N TRP A 155 3.53 2.32 -30.29
CA TRP A 155 3.03 1.00 -30.66
C TRP A 155 1.76 0.65 -29.90
N ALA A 156 1.73 0.90 -28.59
CA ALA A 156 0.58 0.65 -27.72
C ALA A 156 -0.67 1.40 -28.19
N GLY A 157 -0.52 2.68 -28.56
CA GLY A 157 -1.61 3.51 -29.09
C GLY A 157 -2.24 2.93 -30.35
N LEU A 158 -1.43 2.33 -31.22
CA LEU A 158 -1.88 1.72 -32.48
C LEU A 158 -2.41 0.27 -32.31
N ASN A 159 -2.03 -0.41 -31.23
CA ASN A 159 -2.29 -1.84 -31.03
C ASN A 159 -3.03 -2.16 -29.72
N ARG A 160 -3.95 -1.30 -29.30
CA ARG A 160 -4.72 -1.43 -28.07
C ARG A 160 -5.35 -2.81 -27.88
N ASP A 161 -5.96 -3.36 -28.96
CA ASP A 161 -6.61 -4.68 -28.90
C ASP A 161 -5.61 -5.81 -28.66
N ALA A 162 -4.39 -5.68 -29.15
CA ALA A 162 -3.34 -6.66 -28.87
C ALA A 162 -2.94 -6.65 -27.41
N LEU A 163 -2.80 -5.46 -26.78
CA LEU A 163 -2.53 -5.33 -25.35
C LEU A 163 -3.66 -5.90 -24.51
N THR A 164 -4.91 -5.59 -24.87
CA THR A 164 -6.08 -6.12 -24.16
C THR A 164 -6.11 -7.63 -24.21
N ARG A 165 -5.88 -8.25 -25.39
CA ARG A 165 -5.78 -9.71 -25.52
C ARG A 165 -4.67 -10.31 -24.66
N SER A 166 -3.48 -9.69 -24.62
CA SER A 166 -2.39 -10.17 -23.75
C SER A 166 -2.77 -10.15 -22.27
N LEU A 167 -3.45 -9.09 -21.81
CA LEU A 167 -3.93 -9.00 -20.42
C LEU A 167 -4.98 -10.08 -20.11
N GLU A 168 -5.91 -10.32 -21.03
CA GLU A 168 -6.96 -11.35 -20.89
C GLU A 168 -6.38 -12.78 -20.91
N GLN A 169 -5.40 -13.05 -21.76
CA GLN A 169 -4.68 -14.32 -21.80
C GLN A 169 -3.95 -14.60 -20.49
N LEU A 170 -3.23 -13.59 -19.94
CA LEU A 170 -2.57 -13.72 -18.66
C LEU A 170 -3.59 -13.95 -17.53
N ASN A 171 -4.68 -13.17 -17.51
CA ASN A 171 -5.75 -13.34 -16.54
C ASN A 171 -6.34 -14.76 -16.59
N SER A 172 -6.55 -15.29 -17.79
CA SER A 172 -7.11 -16.64 -17.99
C SER A 172 -6.13 -17.71 -17.48
N ALA A 173 -4.84 -17.60 -17.82
CA ALA A 173 -3.81 -18.51 -17.36
C ALA A 173 -3.70 -18.56 -15.82
N LEU A 174 -3.70 -17.38 -15.16
CA LEU A 174 -3.68 -17.29 -13.71
C LEU A 174 -4.95 -17.84 -13.06
N SER A 175 -6.11 -17.52 -13.64
CA SER A 175 -7.40 -17.99 -13.12
C SER A 175 -7.52 -19.52 -13.19
N GLN A 176 -7.03 -20.16 -14.25
CA GLN A 176 -7.00 -21.62 -14.40
C GLN A 176 -6.13 -22.29 -13.33
N SER A 177 -5.03 -21.66 -12.95
CA SER A 177 -4.15 -22.15 -11.88
C SER A 177 -4.61 -21.73 -10.47
N SER A 178 -5.76 -21.03 -10.35
CA SER A 178 -6.21 -20.42 -9.09
C SER A 178 -5.18 -19.48 -8.45
N GLU A 179 -4.36 -18.84 -9.26
CA GLU A 179 -3.31 -17.92 -8.86
C GLU A 179 -3.71 -16.48 -9.12
N VAL A 180 -3.06 -15.56 -8.42
CA VAL A 180 -3.32 -14.12 -8.51
C VAL A 180 -2.02 -13.38 -8.68
N ALA A 181 -2.01 -12.37 -9.56
CA ALA A 181 -0.98 -11.34 -9.59
C ALA A 181 -1.58 -10.00 -9.17
N LEU A 182 -0.82 -9.24 -8.39
CA LEU A 182 -1.19 -7.91 -7.91
C LEU A 182 -0.26 -6.86 -8.52
N VAL A 183 -0.83 -5.77 -9.02
CA VAL A 183 -0.05 -4.57 -9.40
C VAL A 183 -0.47 -3.41 -8.50
N VAL A 184 0.51 -2.82 -7.82
CA VAL A 184 0.30 -1.72 -6.87
C VAL A 184 0.75 -0.41 -7.51
N PHE A 185 -0.10 0.61 -7.44
CA PHE A 185 0.18 1.97 -7.91
C PHE A 185 0.33 2.91 -6.72
N ASP A 186 1.45 3.62 -6.66
CA ASP A 186 1.75 4.57 -5.58
C ASP A 186 2.45 5.83 -6.11
N ALA A 187 2.54 6.85 -5.27
CA ALA A 187 3.22 8.12 -5.54
C ALA A 187 2.68 8.89 -6.77
N LEU A 188 1.40 8.69 -7.09
CA LEU A 188 0.75 9.33 -8.26
C LEU A 188 0.62 10.85 -8.12
N ASP A 189 0.72 11.40 -6.92
CA ASP A 189 0.74 12.83 -6.66
C ASP A 189 1.95 13.53 -7.28
N ARG A 190 3.02 12.82 -7.55
CA ARG A 190 4.18 13.36 -8.25
C ARG A 190 3.93 13.61 -9.75
N MET A 191 2.95 12.94 -10.34
CA MET A 191 2.50 13.24 -11.70
C MET A 191 1.96 14.67 -11.82
N GLN A 192 1.28 15.19 -10.80
CA GLN A 192 0.63 16.50 -10.83
C GLN A 192 1.62 17.65 -11.04
N GLY A 193 2.81 17.57 -10.44
CA GLY A 193 3.84 18.58 -10.60
C GLY A 193 4.64 18.48 -11.89
N GLN A 194 4.50 17.37 -12.60
CA GLN A 194 5.33 17.05 -13.77
C GLN A 194 4.55 17.08 -15.09
N LEU A 195 3.24 16.83 -15.09
CA LEU A 195 2.44 16.64 -16.30
C LEU A 195 1.29 17.62 -16.39
N ALA A 196 1.21 18.35 -17.50
CA ALA A 196 0.12 19.31 -17.77
C ALA A 196 -1.28 18.66 -17.78
N HIS A 197 -1.36 17.38 -18.19
CA HIS A 197 -2.60 16.59 -18.30
C HIS A 197 -2.73 15.50 -17.23
N SER A 198 -2.17 15.72 -16.04
CA SER A 198 -2.21 14.75 -14.94
C SER A 198 -3.63 14.29 -14.56
N VAL A 199 -4.62 15.18 -14.70
CA VAL A 199 -6.05 14.87 -14.45
C VAL A 199 -6.56 13.82 -15.44
N ASP A 200 -6.21 13.91 -16.71
CA ASP A 200 -6.67 12.97 -17.73
C ASP A 200 -6.02 11.59 -17.55
N TYR A 201 -4.73 11.56 -17.22
CA TYR A 201 -4.05 10.33 -16.88
C TYR A 201 -4.63 9.68 -15.63
N LEU A 202 -4.91 10.45 -14.59
CA LEU A 202 -5.53 9.92 -13.39
C LEU A 202 -6.94 9.38 -13.66
N ARG A 203 -7.76 10.10 -14.43
CA ARG A 203 -9.07 9.61 -14.88
C ARG A 203 -8.93 8.32 -15.66
N GLY A 204 -7.98 8.23 -16.59
CA GLY A 204 -7.68 7.02 -17.36
C GLY A 204 -7.30 5.83 -16.48
N LEU A 205 -6.52 6.03 -15.41
CA LEU A 205 -6.22 5.00 -14.43
C LEU A 205 -7.48 4.49 -13.71
N LEU A 206 -8.33 5.40 -13.25
CA LEU A 206 -9.55 5.03 -12.55
C LEU A 206 -10.54 4.30 -13.48
N GLN A 207 -10.62 4.69 -14.74
CA GLN A 207 -11.38 3.97 -15.75
C GLN A 207 -10.80 2.57 -16.00
N PHE A 208 -9.48 2.45 -16.16
CA PHE A 208 -8.81 1.16 -16.27
C PHE A 208 -9.10 0.27 -15.05
N LEU A 209 -9.06 0.84 -13.85
CA LEU A 209 -9.33 0.13 -12.62
C LEU A 209 -10.78 -0.43 -12.57
N LEU A 210 -11.74 0.37 -13.07
CA LEU A 210 -13.14 -0.03 -13.16
C LEU A 210 -13.33 -1.19 -14.14
N ASP A 211 -12.72 -1.11 -15.33
CA ASP A 211 -12.78 -2.14 -16.35
C ASP A 211 -12.12 -3.45 -15.89
N ALA A 212 -11.02 -3.34 -15.14
CA ALA A 212 -10.25 -4.47 -14.64
C ALA A 212 -10.91 -5.23 -13.46
N ARG A 213 -12.00 -4.73 -12.88
CA ARG A 213 -12.68 -5.38 -11.72
C ARG A 213 -13.16 -6.80 -12.01
N GLN A 214 -13.50 -7.11 -13.26
CA GLN A 214 -13.96 -8.44 -13.68
C GLN A 214 -12.84 -9.48 -13.78
N LEU A 215 -11.57 -9.06 -13.81
CA LEU A 215 -10.42 -9.96 -13.92
C LEU A 215 -10.25 -10.72 -12.59
N LYS A 216 -10.13 -12.05 -12.66
CA LYS A 216 -10.03 -12.91 -11.47
C LYS A 216 -8.59 -13.23 -11.07
N GLY A 217 -7.73 -13.44 -12.06
CA GLY A 217 -6.31 -13.73 -11.86
C GLY A 217 -5.43 -12.48 -11.70
N LEU A 218 -5.95 -11.30 -12.05
CA LEU A 218 -5.25 -10.04 -11.92
C LEU A 218 -5.97 -9.13 -10.92
N ARG A 219 -5.21 -8.51 -10.05
CA ARG A 219 -5.69 -7.54 -9.08
C ARG A 219 -4.85 -6.27 -9.17
N PHE A 220 -5.52 -5.15 -8.95
CA PHE A 220 -4.90 -3.84 -9.01
C PHE A 220 -5.21 -3.09 -7.73
N LYS A 221 -4.23 -2.37 -7.22
CA LYS A 221 -4.40 -1.56 -6.02
C LYS A 221 -3.79 -0.18 -6.23
N VAL A 222 -4.60 0.83 -6.12
CA VAL A 222 -4.21 2.23 -6.30
C VAL A 222 -4.30 2.94 -4.96
N PHE A 223 -3.18 3.47 -4.50
CA PHE A 223 -3.11 4.38 -3.37
C PHE A 223 -3.19 5.82 -3.84
N LEU A 224 -4.26 6.52 -3.48
CA LEU A 224 -4.53 7.86 -3.96
C LEU A 224 -4.70 8.84 -2.81
N ARG A 225 -4.25 10.07 -3.01
CA ARG A 225 -4.52 11.16 -2.05
C ARG A 225 -5.95 11.64 -2.21
N GLU A 226 -6.56 12.03 -1.09
CA GLU A 226 -7.94 12.50 -1.06
C GLU A 226 -8.14 13.77 -1.90
N ASP A 227 -7.18 14.70 -1.88
CA ASP A 227 -7.21 15.91 -2.70
C ASP A 227 -7.19 15.62 -4.21
N MET A 228 -6.58 14.52 -4.63
CA MET A 228 -6.57 14.09 -6.04
C MET A 228 -7.95 13.58 -6.49
N THR A 229 -8.68 12.90 -5.61
CA THR A 229 -10.05 12.44 -5.93
C THR A 229 -11.04 13.60 -6.04
N ASN A 230 -10.75 14.70 -5.36
CA ASN A 230 -11.58 15.92 -5.35
C ASN A 230 -11.23 16.90 -6.48
N MET A 231 -10.21 16.57 -7.32
CA MET A 231 -9.87 17.43 -8.45
C MET A 231 -11.01 17.46 -9.48
N PRO A 232 -11.30 18.62 -10.07
CA PRO A 232 -12.30 18.73 -11.14
C PRO A 232 -12.04 17.72 -12.25
N ASN A 233 -13.10 17.07 -12.72
CA ASN A 233 -13.08 16.11 -13.82
C ASN A 233 -12.37 14.78 -13.61
N VAL A 234 -11.72 14.50 -12.50
CA VAL A 234 -11.08 13.19 -12.23
C VAL A 234 -12.12 12.07 -12.21
N LEU A 235 -13.27 12.31 -11.59
CA LEU A 235 -14.36 11.34 -11.48
C LEU A 235 -15.49 11.58 -12.52
N SER A 236 -15.25 12.41 -13.53
CA SER A 236 -16.24 12.71 -14.58
C SER A 236 -16.25 11.62 -15.67
N PHE A 237 -16.62 10.38 -15.29
CA PHE A 237 -16.83 9.28 -16.21
C PHE A 237 -17.94 8.35 -15.72
N PRO A 238 -18.59 7.58 -16.62
CA PRO A 238 -19.65 6.66 -16.24
C PRO A 238 -19.19 5.66 -15.17
N ASP A 239 -20.08 5.35 -14.22
CA ASP A 239 -19.83 4.38 -13.15
C ASP A 239 -18.69 4.71 -12.17
N ALA A 240 -18.12 5.91 -12.19
CA ALA A 240 -17.09 6.35 -11.22
C ALA A 240 -17.54 6.15 -9.77
N SER A 241 -18.84 6.35 -9.49
CA SER A 241 -19.42 6.14 -8.16
C SER A 241 -19.27 4.72 -7.64
N LYS A 242 -19.27 3.69 -8.51
CA LYS A 242 -19.05 2.30 -8.11
C LYS A 242 -17.64 2.10 -7.52
N LEU A 243 -16.65 2.79 -8.10
CA LEU A 243 -15.27 2.71 -7.62
C LEU A 243 -15.08 3.46 -6.31
N VAL A 244 -15.65 4.66 -6.21
CA VAL A 244 -15.55 5.52 -5.03
C VAL A 244 -16.29 4.94 -3.83
N ASN A 245 -17.48 4.38 -4.03
CA ASN A 245 -18.29 3.79 -2.95
C ASN A 245 -17.63 2.53 -2.35
N GLU A 246 -16.80 1.84 -3.11
CA GLU A 246 -16.04 0.68 -2.64
C GLU A 246 -14.63 1.04 -2.16
N ALA A 247 -14.22 2.29 -2.33
CA ALA A 247 -12.92 2.74 -1.88
C ALA A 247 -12.76 2.60 -0.36
N VAL A 248 -11.55 2.25 0.05
CA VAL A 248 -11.21 2.19 1.47
C VAL A 248 -10.46 3.47 1.85
N HIS A 249 -10.96 4.16 2.86
CA HIS A 249 -10.31 5.35 3.39
C HIS A 249 -9.35 4.98 4.52
N LEU A 250 -8.06 5.25 4.34
CA LEU A 250 -7.08 5.15 5.41
C LEU A 250 -7.30 6.28 6.41
N LYS A 251 -7.78 5.92 7.58
CA LYS A 251 -8.02 6.84 8.69
C LYS A 251 -7.34 6.29 9.93
N TRP A 252 -6.73 7.17 10.68
CA TRP A 252 -6.18 6.88 11.99
C TRP A 252 -7.14 7.39 13.04
N THR A 253 -7.56 6.52 13.94
CA THR A 253 -8.21 6.94 15.16
C THR A 253 -7.15 7.35 16.19
N ARG A 254 -7.55 8.02 17.25
CA ARG A 254 -6.65 8.36 18.34
C ARG A 254 -6.07 7.09 18.99
N GLU A 255 -6.90 6.09 19.12
CA GLU A 255 -6.57 4.78 19.67
C GLU A 255 -5.53 4.05 18.81
N ASP A 256 -5.70 4.07 17.47
CA ASP A 256 -4.74 3.48 16.54
C ASP A 256 -3.35 4.15 16.65
N ILE A 257 -3.32 5.48 16.79
CA ILE A 257 -2.07 6.22 16.95
C ILE A 257 -1.36 5.82 18.26
N TYR A 258 -2.09 5.73 19.35
CA TYR A 258 -1.51 5.27 20.62
C TYR A 258 -1.04 3.82 20.52
N ALA A 259 -1.83 2.94 19.91
CA ALA A 259 -1.47 1.54 19.73
C ALA A 259 -0.20 1.39 18.87
N LEU A 260 -0.05 2.19 17.81
CA LEU A 260 1.17 2.23 17.02
C LEU A 260 2.40 2.62 17.87
N HIS A 261 2.27 3.65 18.71
CA HIS A 261 3.37 4.08 19.59
C HIS A 261 3.74 2.96 20.57
N TRP A 262 2.75 2.31 21.17
CA TRP A 262 2.97 1.20 22.09
C TRP A 262 3.63 0.01 21.41
N HIS A 263 3.17 -0.32 20.22
CA HIS A 263 3.78 -1.36 19.39
C HIS A 263 5.27 -1.08 19.13
N LYS A 264 5.61 0.14 18.72
CA LYS A 264 6.99 0.53 18.47
C LYS A 264 7.86 0.56 19.72
N LEU A 265 7.33 1.03 20.85
CA LEU A 265 8.03 1.01 22.13
C LEU A 265 8.30 -0.43 22.60
N ALA A 266 7.33 -1.32 22.44
CA ALA A 266 7.48 -2.74 22.78
C ALA A 266 8.53 -3.44 21.93
N GLN A 267 8.60 -3.11 20.63
CA GLN A 267 9.63 -3.66 19.75
C GLN A 267 11.04 -3.22 20.13
N GLY A 268 11.22 -1.96 20.48
CA GLY A 268 12.53 -1.38 20.75
C GLY A 268 13.02 -1.53 22.19
N SER A 269 12.14 -1.95 23.15
CA SER A 269 12.47 -2.10 24.55
C SER A 269 12.04 -3.48 25.09
N PRO A 270 12.99 -4.42 25.24
CA PRO A 270 12.71 -5.73 25.84
C PRO A 270 12.13 -5.64 27.27
N GLY A 271 12.56 -4.65 28.04
CA GLY A 271 12.02 -4.37 29.38
C GLY A 271 10.56 -3.98 29.34
N PHE A 272 10.18 -3.14 28.37
CA PHE A 272 8.79 -2.72 28.18
C PHE A 272 7.92 -3.88 27.64
N GLN A 273 8.44 -4.64 26.69
CA GLN A 273 7.75 -5.83 26.19
C GLN A 273 7.44 -6.83 27.31
N LYS A 274 8.41 -7.08 28.18
CA LYS A 274 8.22 -7.95 29.34
C LYS A 274 7.16 -7.40 30.30
N LEU A 275 7.23 -6.12 30.61
CA LEU A 275 6.25 -5.47 31.49
C LEU A 275 4.83 -5.58 30.93
N LEU A 276 4.66 -5.38 29.62
CA LEU A 276 3.36 -5.54 28.96
C LEU A 276 2.87 -6.99 29.01
N SER A 277 3.75 -7.95 28.72
CA SER A 277 3.41 -9.39 28.79
C SER A 277 3.03 -9.83 30.21
N ASP A 278 3.71 -9.32 31.23
CA ASP A 278 3.42 -9.61 32.62
C ASP A 278 2.09 -8.99 33.09
N THR A 279 1.71 -7.85 32.48
CA THR A 279 0.50 -7.10 32.88
C THR A 279 -0.75 -7.56 32.12
N PHE A 280 -0.64 -7.81 30.82
CA PHE A 280 -1.76 -8.06 29.91
C PHE A 280 -1.74 -9.47 29.28
N GLY A 281 -0.70 -10.25 29.52
CA GLY A 281 -0.44 -11.51 28.85
C GLY A 281 0.38 -11.33 27.56
N PRO A 282 0.95 -12.43 27.03
CA PRO A 282 1.74 -12.39 25.81
C PRO A 282 0.86 -11.94 24.64
N PRO A 283 1.35 -11.01 23.78
CA PRO A 283 0.63 -10.60 22.59
C PRO A 283 0.38 -11.82 21.70
N GLN A 284 -0.89 -12.14 21.46
CA GLN A 284 -1.25 -13.21 20.54
C GLN A 284 -1.08 -12.69 19.13
N LEU A 285 -0.08 -13.18 18.42
CA LEU A 285 0.18 -12.89 16.99
C LEU A 285 -1.02 -13.19 16.06
N GLN A 286 -2.01 -13.95 16.55
CA GLN A 286 -3.23 -14.31 15.82
C GLN A 286 -4.35 -13.26 15.91
N SER A 287 -4.31 -12.38 16.88
CA SER A 287 -5.38 -11.40 17.09
C SER A 287 -5.12 -10.07 16.36
N GLY A 288 -4.10 -10.01 15.47
CA GLY A 288 -3.79 -8.77 14.78
C GLY A 288 -3.85 -7.61 15.78
N ASP A 289 -4.12 -6.47 15.36
CA ASP A 289 -4.13 -5.25 16.15
C ASP A 289 -5.31 -5.06 17.09
N GLY A 290 -6.24 -5.99 17.14
CA GLY A 290 -7.35 -6.03 18.07
C GLY A 290 -6.90 -5.97 19.53
N TYR A 291 -5.77 -6.59 19.87
CA TYR A 291 -5.25 -6.59 21.23
C TYR A 291 -4.96 -5.17 21.77
N TRP A 292 -4.22 -4.34 21.00
CA TRP A 292 -3.92 -2.97 21.43
C TRP A 292 -5.14 -2.07 21.38
N HIS A 293 -6.03 -2.31 20.44
CA HIS A 293 -7.29 -1.58 20.35
C HIS A 293 -8.19 -1.92 21.53
N GLU A 294 -8.30 -3.18 21.92
CA GLU A 294 -9.03 -3.63 23.11
C GLU A 294 -8.43 -3.08 24.40
N VAL A 295 -7.10 -3.09 24.52
CA VAL A 295 -6.39 -2.54 25.69
C VAL A 295 -6.62 -1.02 25.82
N LEU A 296 -6.78 -0.31 24.72
CA LEU A 296 -6.93 1.15 24.70
C LEU A 296 -8.39 1.64 24.72
N THR A 297 -9.38 0.77 24.49
CA THR A 297 -10.79 1.17 24.59
C THR A 297 -11.21 1.34 26.06
N GLN A 298 -11.84 2.45 26.38
CA GLN A 298 -12.22 2.86 27.73
C GLN A 298 -13.19 1.89 28.44
N SER A 299 -13.77 0.95 27.71
CA SER A 299 -14.70 -0.08 28.24
C SER A 299 -14.01 -1.36 28.70
N SER A 300 -12.71 -1.51 28.49
CA SER A 300 -11.95 -2.70 28.88
C SER A 300 -11.39 -2.56 30.30
N PRO A 301 -11.45 -3.61 31.14
CA PRO A 301 -10.73 -3.66 32.42
C PRO A 301 -9.22 -3.37 32.25
N ASP A 302 -8.68 -3.64 31.11
CA ASP A 302 -7.27 -3.42 30.78
C ASP A 302 -6.92 -1.94 30.54
N ALA A 303 -7.90 -1.10 30.18
CA ALA A 303 -7.68 0.36 30.07
C ALA A 303 -7.34 1.00 31.43
N VAL A 304 -7.89 0.47 32.52
CA VAL A 304 -7.57 0.91 33.88
C VAL A 304 -6.14 0.54 34.22
N LYS A 305 -5.70 -0.69 33.90
CA LYS A 305 -4.32 -1.15 34.09
C LYS A 305 -3.34 -0.33 33.29
N LEU A 306 -3.70 0.04 32.05
CA LEU A 306 -2.91 0.89 31.20
C LEU A 306 -2.71 2.28 31.81
N THR A 307 -3.78 2.88 32.33
CA THR A 307 -3.72 4.18 33.01
C THR A 307 -2.80 4.15 34.24
N GLU A 308 -2.85 3.08 35.00
CA GLU A 308 -1.95 2.87 36.15
C GLU A 308 -0.49 2.70 35.69
N LEU A 309 -0.25 1.95 34.61
CA LEU A 309 1.06 1.78 34.03
C LEU A 309 1.65 3.11 33.53
N LEU A 310 0.84 3.91 32.86
CA LEU A 310 1.23 5.26 32.41
C LEU A 310 1.58 6.18 33.58
N LYS A 311 0.84 6.11 34.69
CA LYS A 311 1.17 6.87 35.91
C LYS A 311 2.50 6.43 36.52
N LEU A 312 2.81 5.13 36.49
CA LEU A 312 4.10 4.61 36.95
C LEU A 312 5.28 5.04 36.09
N LEU A 313 5.04 5.21 34.78
CA LEU A 313 6.06 5.65 33.83
C LEU A 313 6.17 7.19 33.70
N ALA A 314 5.17 7.92 34.14
CA ALA A 314 5.20 9.38 34.13
C ALA A 314 6.32 9.91 35.08
N PRO A 315 7.06 10.95 34.67
CA PRO A 315 7.99 11.58 35.59
C PRO A 315 7.26 12.21 36.78
N PRO A 316 7.85 12.23 37.96
CA PRO A 316 7.20 12.69 39.19
C PRO A 316 6.70 14.16 39.19
N TYR A 317 6.98 14.89 38.14
CA TYR A 317 6.59 16.30 37.97
C TYR A 317 5.39 16.53 37.02
N MET A 318 4.78 15.49 36.47
CA MET A 318 3.54 15.61 35.70
C MET A 318 2.31 15.22 36.52
N GLY A 319 2.32 15.50 37.79
CA GLY A 319 1.18 15.32 38.67
C GLY A 319 0.50 16.65 38.95
N SER A 320 -0.60 16.88 38.31
CA SER A 320 -1.85 17.51 38.80
C SER A 320 -2.74 17.87 37.61
#